data_15785e9738a460f851ba0ab88c025cdd
#
_entry.id   15785e9738a460f851ba0ab88c025cdd
#
_cell.length_a   1.000
_cell.length_b   1.000
_cell.length_c   1.000
_cell.angle_alpha   90.00
_cell.angle_beta   90.00
_cell.angle_gamma   90.00
#
_symmetry.space_group_name_H-M   'P 1'
#
loop_
_entity.id
_entity.type
_entity.pdbx_description
1 polymer ?
#
loop_
_entity_poly.entity_id
_entity_poly.type
_entity_poly.pdbx_seq_one_letter_code
_entity_poly.pdbx_strand_id
1 'polypeptide(L)'
;MDLPPAWRRPDPLRGLDKVPWTELCRGRGVDELLRGAADGDLTACAALEQRLLDDDTVSEASAHAVPFLVELGASYKVPGDVRDRVIFLLAAMALAGAGFTAEGKRTRRRWNSLRRELPRLEPDWITETRYAVEKDAPKVFEALGGAEVACSMALAIAVPEVAPKHVADVAHGIAFAGTFPQMLEEAASVALHLLQGEQSDDVWAYVTAQGHPDVLRAYEAGEYPPNQPPGVTVQLMGYRYAFLAAYGDSAFDHG
;
A
#
# COMPACT_ATOMS: atom_id res chain seq x y z
N MET A 1 -0.13 -12.13 18.55
CA MET A 1 -1.53 -12.17 19.04
C MET A 1 -2.32 -12.78 17.88
N ASP A 2 -2.81 -14.00 18.05
CA ASP A 2 -3.53 -14.69 16.96
C ASP A 2 -4.85 -13.97 16.69
N LEU A 3 -5.01 -13.46 15.48
CA LEU A 3 -6.26 -12.86 15.06
C LEU A 3 -7.36 -13.94 14.99
N PRO A 4 -8.60 -13.60 15.35
CA PRO A 4 -9.70 -14.56 15.21
C PRO A 4 -9.86 -14.97 13.74
N PRO A 5 -10.25 -16.21 13.47
CA PRO A 5 -10.51 -16.68 12.12
C PRO A 5 -11.40 -15.69 11.34
N ALA A 6 -11.16 -15.54 10.02
CA ALA A 6 -11.84 -14.54 9.19
C ALA A 6 -13.38 -14.57 9.31
N TRP A 7 -13.98 -15.77 9.52
CA TRP A 7 -15.44 -15.93 9.71
C TRP A 7 -15.98 -15.42 11.04
N ARG A 8 -15.08 -15.15 12.03
CA ARG A 8 -15.42 -14.52 13.32
C ARG A 8 -15.13 -13.03 13.34
N ARG A 9 -14.54 -12.49 12.26
CA ARG A 9 -14.27 -11.06 12.20
C ARG A 9 -15.58 -10.29 12.06
N PRO A 10 -15.66 -9.09 12.62
CA PRO A 10 -16.83 -8.23 12.49
C PRO A 10 -17.08 -7.85 11.01
N ASP A 11 -18.25 -7.29 10.75
CA ASP A 11 -18.58 -6.65 9.48
C ASP A 11 -17.44 -5.66 9.10
N PRO A 12 -16.84 -5.77 7.90
CA PRO A 12 -15.74 -4.90 7.47
C PRO A 12 -16.11 -3.41 7.47
N LEU A 13 -17.39 -3.09 7.36
CA LEU A 13 -17.90 -1.71 7.38
C LEU A 13 -18.44 -1.27 8.74
N ARG A 14 -18.18 -2.05 9.81
CA ARG A 14 -18.63 -1.69 11.14
C ARG A 14 -18.10 -0.33 11.58
N GLY A 15 -19.02 0.58 11.83
CA GLY A 15 -18.69 1.94 12.28
C GLY A 15 -18.53 2.96 11.15
N LEU A 16 -18.74 2.58 9.89
CA LEU A 16 -18.68 3.47 8.73
C LEU A 16 -19.58 4.70 8.91
N ASP A 17 -20.81 4.50 9.42
CA ASP A 17 -21.78 5.58 9.63
C ASP A 17 -21.41 6.56 10.78
N LYS A 18 -20.37 6.22 11.56
CA LYS A 18 -19.88 7.09 12.65
C LYS A 18 -18.84 8.09 12.19
N VAL A 19 -18.30 7.92 10.99
CA VAL A 19 -17.32 8.83 10.41
C VAL A 19 -18.06 9.96 9.72
N PRO A 20 -17.77 11.23 10.04
CA PRO A 20 -18.45 12.40 9.44
C PRO A 20 -17.89 12.69 8.04
N TRP A 21 -18.06 11.76 7.09
CA TRP A 21 -17.45 11.80 5.77
C TRP A 21 -17.65 13.13 5.03
N THR A 22 -18.83 13.74 5.17
CA THR A 22 -19.15 15.02 4.49
C THR A 22 -18.37 16.21 5.05
N GLU A 23 -17.79 16.08 6.24
CA GLU A 23 -17.01 17.12 6.92
C GLU A 23 -15.51 16.97 6.65
N LEU A 24 -15.07 15.77 6.22
CA LEU A 24 -13.66 15.48 5.93
C LEU A 24 -13.26 16.04 4.56
N CYS A 25 -12.02 16.50 4.45
CA CYS A 25 -11.43 16.85 3.17
C CYS A 25 -11.48 15.64 2.23
N ARG A 26 -12.14 15.78 1.06
CA ARG A 26 -12.39 14.72 0.06
C ARG A 26 -13.24 13.53 0.54
N GLY A 27 -13.89 13.63 1.71
CA GLY A 27 -14.65 12.51 2.28
C GLY A 27 -16.03 12.28 1.69
N ARG A 28 -16.61 13.27 0.99
CA ARG A 28 -17.97 13.16 0.46
C ARG A 28 -18.13 11.99 -0.50
N GLY A 29 -19.03 11.06 -0.19
CA GLY A 29 -19.34 9.87 -0.98
C GLY A 29 -18.38 8.69 -0.79
N VAL A 30 -17.33 8.81 0.06
CA VAL A 30 -16.40 7.72 0.34
C VAL A 30 -17.12 6.54 1.01
N ASP A 31 -18.07 6.81 1.88
CA ASP A 31 -18.88 5.77 2.53
C ASP A 31 -19.71 4.95 1.55
N GLU A 32 -20.31 5.59 0.52
CA GLU A 32 -21.04 4.91 -0.53
C GLU A 32 -20.13 4.04 -1.39
N LEU A 33 -18.94 4.55 -1.72
CA LEU A 33 -17.93 3.80 -2.49
C LEU A 33 -17.38 2.61 -1.70
N LEU A 34 -17.16 2.75 -0.39
CA LEU A 34 -16.75 1.63 0.48
C LEU A 34 -17.83 0.53 0.54
N ARG A 35 -19.12 0.90 0.56
CA ARG A 35 -20.21 -0.08 0.47
C ARG A 35 -20.22 -0.77 -0.90
N GLY A 36 -20.08 -0.01 -1.99
CA GLY A 36 -19.99 -0.59 -3.33
C GLY A 36 -18.83 -1.59 -3.44
N ALA A 37 -17.66 -1.25 -2.93
CA ALA A 37 -16.51 -2.16 -2.88
C ALA A 37 -16.82 -3.43 -2.05
N ALA A 38 -17.48 -3.30 -0.90
CA ALA A 38 -17.88 -4.43 -0.08
C ALA A 38 -18.87 -5.37 -0.82
N ASP A 39 -19.72 -4.82 -1.67
CA ASP A 39 -20.68 -5.54 -2.51
C ASP A 39 -20.05 -6.12 -3.80
N GLY A 40 -18.77 -5.86 -4.05
CA GLY A 40 -18.05 -6.41 -5.19
C GLY A 40 -17.96 -5.51 -6.42
N ASP A 41 -18.26 -4.21 -6.29
CA ASP A 41 -18.21 -3.26 -7.40
C ASP A 41 -16.78 -2.74 -7.64
N LEU A 42 -16.15 -3.19 -8.73
CA LEU A 42 -14.84 -2.72 -9.17
C LEU A 42 -14.83 -1.24 -9.58
N THR A 43 -15.98 -0.71 -10.05
CA THR A 43 -16.11 0.72 -10.40
C THR A 43 -16.01 1.57 -9.14
N ALA A 44 -16.60 1.10 -8.04
CA ALA A 44 -16.48 1.75 -6.74
C ALA A 44 -15.01 1.74 -6.24
N CYS A 45 -14.26 0.66 -6.49
CA CYS A 45 -12.83 0.61 -6.15
C CYS A 45 -12.02 1.64 -6.94
N ALA A 46 -12.24 1.76 -8.25
CA ALA A 46 -11.56 2.76 -9.08
C ALA A 46 -11.92 4.19 -8.64
N ALA A 47 -13.18 4.44 -8.29
CA ALA A 47 -13.61 5.74 -7.77
C ALA A 47 -13.02 6.03 -6.38
N LEU A 48 -12.84 5.02 -5.52
CA LEU A 48 -12.13 5.15 -4.24
C LEU A 48 -10.68 5.57 -4.45
N GLU A 49 -9.98 4.93 -5.40
CA GLU A 49 -8.61 5.28 -5.73
C GLU A 49 -8.50 6.75 -6.12
N GLN A 50 -9.29 7.21 -7.08
CA GLN A 50 -9.33 8.62 -7.50
C GLN A 50 -9.72 9.58 -6.37
N ARG A 51 -10.53 9.14 -5.41
CA ARG A 51 -10.99 9.97 -4.30
C ARG A 51 -9.99 10.07 -3.17
N LEU A 52 -9.31 8.97 -2.86
CA LEU A 52 -8.41 8.86 -1.71
C LEU A 52 -6.95 9.16 -2.06
N LEU A 53 -6.57 8.97 -3.34
CA LEU A 53 -5.27 9.36 -3.89
C LEU A 53 -5.47 10.50 -4.89
N ASP A 54 -4.65 11.55 -4.81
CA ASP A 54 -4.66 12.70 -5.69
C ASP A 54 -3.22 13.07 -6.02
N ASP A 55 -2.79 12.80 -7.24
CA ASP A 55 -1.42 13.05 -7.69
C ASP A 55 -0.37 12.59 -6.65
N ASP A 56 -0.46 11.33 -6.23
CA ASP A 56 0.40 10.70 -5.21
C ASP A 56 0.29 11.31 -3.79
N THR A 57 -0.75 12.07 -3.51
CA THR A 57 -1.04 12.58 -2.17
C THR A 57 -2.29 11.95 -1.56
N VAL A 58 -2.37 11.99 -0.25
CA VAL A 58 -3.51 11.51 0.53
C VAL A 58 -4.15 12.65 1.31
N SER A 59 -5.43 12.47 1.64
CA SER A 59 -6.23 13.46 2.35
C SER A 59 -6.65 12.97 3.75
N GLU A 60 -7.36 13.79 4.49
CA GLU A 60 -8.00 13.41 5.73
C GLU A 60 -8.91 12.18 5.56
N ALA A 61 -9.72 12.16 4.50
CA ALA A 61 -10.59 11.02 4.20
C ALA A 61 -9.81 9.72 3.99
N SER A 62 -8.59 9.80 3.43
CA SER A 62 -7.72 8.64 3.22
C SER A 62 -7.35 7.98 4.54
N ALA A 63 -6.89 8.76 5.53
CA ALA A 63 -6.54 8.24 6.85
C ALA A 63 -7.74 7.57 7.54
N HIS A 64 -8.94 8.16 7.41
CA HIS A 64 -10.17 7.61 7.97
C HIS A 64 -10.70 6.38 7.21
N ALA A 65 -10.37 6.23 5.92
CA ALA A 65 -10.79 5.08 5.11
C ALA A 65 -9.93 3.82 5.38
N VAL A 66 -8.67 3.98 5.78
CA VAL A 66 -7.73 2.85 5.98
C VAL A 66 -8.32 1.70 6.81
N PRO A 67 -8.95 1.91 7.99
CA PRO A 67 -9.47 0.81 8.77
C PRO A 67 -10.50 -0.05 8.02
N PHE A 68 -11.34 0.58 7.19
CA PHE A 68 -12.35 -0.12 6.39
C PHE A 68 -11.71 -0.85 5.20
N LEU A 69 -10.76 -0.23 4.52
CA LEU A 69 -10.01 -0.85 3.43
C LEU A 69 -9.23 -2.07 3.91
N VAL A 70 -8.62 -2.00 5.10
CA VAL A 70 -7.95 -3.15 5.73
C VAL A 70 -8.93 -4.30 5.99
N GLU A 71 -10.10 -4.02 6.55
CA GLU A 71 -11.10 -5.05 6.81
C GLU A 71 -11.69 -5.62 5.50
N LEU A 72 -11.85 -4.81 4.44
CA LEU A 72 -12.24 -5.27 3.11
C LEU A 72 -11.17 -6.18 2.49
N GLY A 73 -9.91 -5.74 2.49
CA GLY A 73 -8.76 -6.52 1.98
C GLY A 73 -8.53 -7.83 2.75
N ALA A 74 -8.88 -7.87 4.03
CA ALA A 74 -8.78 -9.06 4.86
C ALA A 74 -10.04 -9.96 4.83
N SER A 75 -11.12 -9.54 4.16
CA SER A 75 -12.41 -10.24 4.18
C SER A 75 -12.49 -11.30 3.09
N TYR A 76 -12.72 -12.57 3.46
CA TYR A 76 -13.01 -13.64 2.49
C TYR A 76 -14.41 -13.50 1.83
N LYS A 77 -15.27 -12.61 2.33
CA LYS A 77 -16.60 -12.34 1.77
C LYS A 77 -16.55 -11.40 0.57
N VAL A 78 -15.49 -10.63 0.46
CA VAL A 78 -15.27 -9.70 -0.65
C VAL A 78 -14.66 -10.49 -1.82
N PRO A 79 -15.13 -10.31 -3.06
CA PRO A 79 -14.55 -10.96 -4.25
C PRO A 79 -13.03 -10.70 -4.36
N GLY A 80 -12.29 -11.68 -4.90
CA GLY A 80 -10.83 -11.65 -4.94
C GLY A 80 -10.28 -10.44 -5.70
N ASP A 81 -10.86 -10.14 -6.86
CA ASP A 81 -10.50 -8.99 -7.69
C ASP A 81 -10.69 -7.63 -7.01
N VAL A 82 -11.74 -7.50 -6.21
CA VAL A 82 -11.97 -6.31 -5.37
C VAL A 82 -10.96 -6.24 -4.22
N ARG A 83 -10.71 -7.37 -3.56
CA ARG A 83 -9.69 -7.44 -2.50
C ARG A 83 -8.33 -7.02 -3.00
N ASP A 84 -7.94 -7.51 -4.18
CA ASP A 84 -6.68 -7.16 -4.81
C ASP A 84 -6.57 -5.66 -5.04
N ARG A 85 -7.58 -5.03 -5.62
CA ARG A 85 -7.63 -3.58 -5.81
C ARG A 85 -7.51 -2.82 -4.50
N VAL A 86 -8.24 -3.24 -3.47
CA VAL A 86 -8.19 -2.61 -2.14
C VAL A 86 -6.80 -2.73 -1.51
N ILE A 87 -6.12 -3.86 -1.67
CA ILE A 87 -4.77 -4.06 -1.12
C ILE A 87 -3.75 -3.21 -1.88
N PHE A 88 -3.84 -3.12 -3.21
CA PHE A 88 -3.01 -2.20 -4.00
C PHE A 88 -3.25 -0.75 -3.61
N LEU A 89 -4.51 -0.35 -3.39
CA LEU A 89 -4.83 1.00 -2.90
C LEU A 89 -4.20 1.28 -1.53
N LEU A 90 -4.28 0.34 -0.59
CA LEU A 90 -3.61 0.46 0.72
C LEU A 90 -2.09 0.63 0.58
N ALA A 91 -1.46 -0.15 -0.32
CA ALA A 91 -0.04 -0.04 -0.59
C ALA A 91 0.32 1.33 -1.20
N ALA A 92 -0.45 1.81 -2.19
CA ALA A 92 -0.27 3.12 -2.80
C ALA A 92 -0.43 4.26 -1.78
N MET A 93 -1.46 4.19 -0.91
CA MET A 93 -1.68 5.18 0.16
C MET A 93 -0.52 5.20 1.18
N ALA A 94 0.08 4.05 1.48
CA ALA A 94 1.26 3.98 2.34
C ALA A 94 2.51 4.54 1.66
N LEU A 95 2.66 4.34 0.35
CA LEU A 95 3.77 4.87 -0.45
C LEU A 95 3.69 6.38 -0.64
N ALA A 96 2.50 6.97 -0.74
CA ALA A 96 2.33 8.42 -0.74
C ALA A 96 3.02 9.08 0.48
N GLY A 97 3.14 8.36 1.61
CA GLY A 97 3.88 8.79 2.80
C GLY A 97 5.36 8.40 2.83
N ALA A 98 5.84 7.61 1.88
CA ALA A 98 7.19 7.03 1.96
C ALA A 98 8.32 8.07 1.88
N GLY A 99 8.13 9.18 1.14
CA GLY A 99 9.09 10.28 1.04
C GLY A 99 9.47 10.93 2.38
N PHE A 100 8.65 10.73 3.40
CA PHE A 100 8.83 11.29 4.74
C PHE A 100 9.48 10.33 5.74
N THR A 101 9.75 9.06 5.37
CA THR A 101 10.10 8.02 6.37
C THR A 101 11.55 8.02 6.83
N ALA A 102 12.53 8.47 6.05
CA ALA A 102 13.92 8.55 6.54
C ALA A 102 14.09 9.67 7.59
N GLU A 103 13.42 10.80 7.39
CA GLU A 103 13.25 11.83 8.43
C GLU A 103 12.07 11.52 9.36
N GLY A 104 11.12 10.75 8.93
CA GLY A 104 9.82 10.53 9.55
C GLY A 104 9.86 9.89 10.93
N LYS A 105 10.78 8.97 11.23
CA LYS A 105 10.93 8.44 12.59
C LYS A 105 11.39 9.51 13.59
N ARG A 106 12.23 10.46 13.14
CA ARG A 106 12.65 11.62 13.96
C ARG A 106 11.54 12.67 14.00
N THR A 107 10.95 13.00 12.85
CA THR A 107 9.89 13.99 12.70
C THR A 107 8.62 13.53 13.41
N ARG A 108 8.24 12.24 13.36
CA ARG A 108 7.08 11.69 14.05
C ARG A 108 7.19 11.76 15.58
N ARG A 109 8.37 11.46 16.16
CA ARG A 109 8.59 11.66 17.60
C ARG A 109 8.47 13.13 17.96
N ARG A 110 9.04 14.01 17.16
CA ARG A 110 8.97 15.47 17.31
C ARG A 110 7.55 15.98 17.06
N TRP A 111 6.83 15.46 16.05
CA TRP A 111 5.45 15.79 15.73
C TRP A 111 4.48 15.36 16.83
N ASN A 112 4.59 14.16 17.33
CA ASN A 112 3.78 13.67 18.46
C ASN A 112 4.04 14.46 19.75
N SER A 113 5.26 14.95 19.96
CA SER A 113 5.60 15.86 21.05
C SER A 113 4.98 17.24 20.82
N LEU A 114 5.16 17.81 19.63
CA LEU A 114 4.58 19.11 19.24
C LEU A 114 3.04 19.11 19.26
N ARG A 115 2.41 18.02 18.83
CA ARG A 115 0.94 17.87 18.85
C ARG A 115 0.38 17.82 20.27
N ARG A 116 1.15 17.31 21.24
CA ARG A 116 0.79 17.39 22.66
C ARG A 116 0.91 18.82 23.21
N GLU A 117 1.88 19.58 22.73
CA GLU A 117 2.16 20.94 23.15
C GLU A 117 1.33 21.98 22.39
N LEU A 118 0.99 21.69 21.13
CA LEU A 118 0.25 22.58 20.22
C LEU A 118 -0.94 21.86 19.57
N PRO A 119 -2.03 21.66 20.31
CA PRO A 119 -3.21 20.88 19.84
C PRO A 119 -3.96 21.49 18.63
N ARG A 120 -3.50 22.65 18.11
CA ARG A 120 -4.08 23.33 16.94
C ARG A 120 -3.29 23.11 15.63
N LEU A 121 -2.22 22.33 15.64
CA LEU A 121 -1.53 21.98 14.39
C LEU A 121 -2.40 21.00 13.60
N GLU A 122 -2.62 21.32 12.33
CA GLU A 122 -3.28 20.41 11.41
C GLU A 122 -2.51 19.09 11.35
N PRO A 123 -3.21 17.94 11.34
CA PRO A 123 -2.58 16.65 11.18
C PRO A 123 -1.85 16.56 9.83
N ASP A 124 -0.68 15.95 9.84
CA ASP A 124 -0.05 15.52 8.59
C ASP A 124 -0.74 14.24 8.11
N TRP A 125 -1.68 14.39 7.21
CA TRP A 125 -2.51 13.28 6.71
C TRP A 125 -1.70 12.21 5.98
N ILE A 126 -0.56 12.58 5.40
CA ILE A 126 0.37 11.62 4.78
C ILE A 126 0.93 10.69 5.86
N THR A 127 1.47 11.25 6.93
CA THR A 127 2.01 10.47 8.06
C THR A 127 0.92 9.69 8.79
N GLU A 128 -0.26 10.28 8.99
CA GLU A 128 -1.38 9.61 9.68
C GLU A 128 -1.91 8.43 8.84
N THR A 129 -2.03 8.60 7.52
CA THR A 129 -2.48 7.52 6.61
C THR A 129 -1.49 6.37 6.61
N ARG A 130 -0.19 6.63 6.42
CA ARG A 130 0.85 5.61 6.47
C ARG A 130 0.82 4.85 7.79
N TYR A 131 0.74 5.59 8.89
CA TYR A 131 0.66 4.97 10.23
C TYR A 131 -0.57 4.07 10.39
N ALA A 132 -1.71 4.49 9.88
CA ALA A 132 -2.92 3.68 9.91
C ALA A 132 -2.73 2.37 9.13
N VAL A 133 -2.09 2.43 7.94
CA VAL A 133 -1.76 1.23 7.16
C VAL A 133 -0.76 0.35 7.91
N GLU A 134 0.37 0.88 8.38
CA GLU A 134 1.37 0.11 9.15
C GLU A 134 0.77 -0.60 10.35
N LYS A 135 -0.13 0.06 11.06
CA LYS A 135 -0.78 -0.49 12.25
C LYS A 135 -1.64 -1.71 11.95
N ASP A 136 -2.40 -1.66 10.85
CA ASP A 136 -3.45 -2.64 10.58
C ASP A 136 -3.10 -3.61 9.40
N ALA A 137 -2.05 -3.35 8.62
CA ALA A 137 -1.56 -4.22 7.54
C ALA A 137 -1.32 -5.70 7.98
N PRO A 138 -0.87 -6.00 9.19
CA PRO A 138 -0.74 -7.40 9.64
C PRO A 138 -2.02 -8.22 9.48
N LYS A 139 -3.20 -7.62 9.60
CA LYS A 139 -4.49 -8.30 9.36
C LYS A 139 -4.67 -8.74 7.91
N VAL A 140 -4.18 -7.91 6.98
CA VAL A 140 -4.24 -8.22 5.55
C VAL A 140 -3.28 -9.37 5.23
N PHE A 141 -2.03 -9.30 5.69
CA PHE A 141 -1.04 -10.36 5.49
C PHE A 141 -1.51 -11.72 6.02
N GLU A 142 -2.19 -11.75 7.16
CA GLU A 142 -2.73 -12.99 7.72
C GLU A 142 -3.92 -13.55 6.91
N ALA A 143 -4.65 -12.68 6.21
CA ALA A 143 -5.80 -13.07 5.39
C ALA A 143 -5.41 -13.47 3.97
N LEU A 144 -4.25 -13.00 3.47
CA LEU A 144 -3.75 -13.33 2.15
C LEU A 144 -3.40 -14.82 2.09
N GLY A 145 -4.08 -15.54 1.23
CA GLY A 145 -3.70 -16.90 0.85
C GLY A 145 -2.55 -16.88 -0.16
N GLY A 146 -2.01 -18.05 -0.50
CA GLY A 146 -0.93 -18.17 -1.49
C GLY A 146 -1.30 -17.78 -2.93
N ALA A 147 -2.55 -17.38 -3.19
CA ALA A 147 -3.04 -17.01 -4.53
C ALA A 147 -2.85 -15.52 -4.85
N GLU A 148 -2.81 -14.66 -3.82
CA GLU A 148 -2.76 -13.19 -4.01
C GLU A 148 -1.33 -12.66 -3.80
N VAL A 149 -0.38 -13.25 -4.50
CA VAL A 149 1.05 -13.00 -4.24
C VAL A 149 1.49 -11.60 -4.63
N ALA A 150 1.01 -11.08 -5.77
CA ALA A 150 1.36 -9.73 -6.23
C ALA A 150 0.91 -8.65 -5.22
N CYS A 151 -0.30 -8.80 -4.67
CA CYS A 151 -0.83 -7.90 -3.63
C CYS A 151 0.01 -7.96 -2.35
N SER A 152 0.43 -9.19 -1.96
CA SER A 152 1.29 -9.40 -0.80
C SER A 152 2.64 -8.70 -0.99
N MET A 153 3.25 -8.81 -2.19
CA MET A 153 4.51 -8.12 -2.51
C MET A 153 4.32 -6.61 -2.49
N ALA A 154 3.27 -6.08 -3.13
CA ALA A 154 2.98 -4.64 -3.13
C ALA A 154 2.87 -4.08 -1.71
N LEU A 155 2.12 -4.74 -0.84
CA LEU A 155 1.96 -4.31 0.55
C LEU A 155 3.25 -4.45 1.36
N ALA A 156 4.02 -5.54 1.16
CA ALA A 156 5.31 -5.74 1.83
C ALA A 156 6.36 -4.70 1.41
N ILE A 157 6.35 -4.29 0.14
CA ILE A 157 7.20 -3.21 -0.36
C ILE A 157 6.81 -1.87 0.27
N ALA A 158 5.51 -1.61 0.41
CA ALA A 158 5.02 -0.36 0.95
C ALA A 158 5.29 -0.21 2.47
N VAL A 159 5.13 -1.28 3.23
CA VAL A 159 5.27 -1.29 4.71
C VAL A 159 6.11 -2.48 5.20
N PRO A 160 7.40 -2.57 4.80
CA PRO A 160 8.25 -3.73 5.09
C PRO A 160 8.46 -3.95 6.60
N GLU A 161 8.36 -2.89 7.40
CA GLU A 161 8.63 -2.93 8.85
C GLU A 161 7.59 -3.74 9.64
N VAL A 162 6.40 -3.97 9.06
CA VAL A 162 5.28 -4.67 9.71
C VAL A 162 4.90 -5.98 9.02
N ALA A 163 5.59 -6.32 7.93
CA ALA A 163 5.35 -7.56 7.21
C ALA A 163 5.80 -8.77 8.05
N PRO A 164 4.96 -9.82 8.17
CA PRO A 164 5.32 -11.03 8.91
C PRO A 164 6.45 -11.80 8.22
N LYS A 165 7.22 -12.57 9.01
CA LYS A 165 8.37 -13.34 8.50
C LYS A 165 8.01 -14.27 7.33
N HIS A 166 6.84 -14.90 7.34
CA HIS A 166 6.45 -15.80 6.26
C HIS A 166 6.34 -15.10 4.90
N VAL A 167 6.11 -13.77 4.88
CA VAL A 167 6.10 -12.99 3.63
C VAL A 167 7.50 -12.95 3.01
N ALA A 168 8.56 -12.86 3.82
CA ALA A 168 9.93 -12.96 3.33
C ALA A 168 10.24 -14.36 2.75
N ASP A 169 9.72 -15.42 3.37
CA ASP A 169 9.87 -16.79 2.86
C ASP A 169 9.15 -16.95 1.50
N VAL A 170 7.97 -16.37 1.35
CA VAL A 170 7.22 -16.34 0.07
C VAL A 170 7.98 -15.53 -0.98
N ALA A 171 8.44 -14.33 -0.64
CA ALA A 171 9.20 -13.46 -1.54
C ALA A 171 10.48 -14.18 -2.03
N HIS A 172 11.21 -14.84 -1.13
CA HIS A 172 12.39 -15.64 -1.49
C HIS A 172 12.02 -16.76 -2.48
N GLY A 173 10.96 -17.51 -2.19
CA GLY A 173 10.51 -18.60 -3.06
C GLY A 173 10.18 -18.13 -4.47
N ILE A 174 9.59 -16.95 -4.62
CA ILE A 174 9.21 -16.39 -5.94
C ILE A 174 10.42 -15.81 -6.66
N ALA A 175 11.24 -15.00 -5.98
CA ALA A 175 12.39 -14.32 -6.57
C ALA A 175 13.40 -15.27 -7.23
N PHE A 176 13.49 -16.52 -6.74
CA PHE A 176 14.45 -17.51 -7.22
C PHE A 176 13.82 -18.71 -7.93
N ALA A 177 12.51 -18.72 -8.16
CA ALA A 177 11.85 -19.87 -8.78
C ALA A 177 12.10 -19.96 -10.30
N GLY A 178 12.23 -18.84 -10.99
CA GLY A 178 12.37 -18.77 -12.46
C GLY A 178 11.16 -19.31 -13.23
N THR A 179 10.01 -19.43 -12.57
CA THR A 179 8.77 -20.00 -13.12
C THR A 179 7.59 -19.04 -13.07
N PHE A 180 7.74 -17.92 -12.38
CA PHE A 180 6.73 -16.87 -12.30
C PHE A 180 6.92 -15.83 -13.42
N PRO A 181 5.90 -15.00 -13.70
CA PRO A 181 6.08 -13.85 -14.57
C PRO A 181 7.23 -12.96 -14.08
N GLN A 182 8.07 -12.48 -15.00
CA GLN A 182 9.25 -11.68 -14.66
C GLN A 182 8.93 -10.52 -13.71
N MET A 183 7.84 -9.80 -13.96
CA MET A 183 7.42 -8.68 -13.11
C MET A 183 7.18 -9.09 -11.65
N LEU A 184 6.65 -10.30 -11.43
CA LEU A 184 6.42 -10.82 -10.08
C LEU A 184 7.73 -11.23 -9.41
N GLU A 185 8.68 -11.81 -10.14
CA GLU A 185 10.00 -12.16 -9.63
C GLU A 185 10.79 -10.90 -9.24
N GLU A 186 10.72 -9.85 -10.05
CA GLU A 186 11.32 -8.53 -9.72
C GLU A 186 10.67 -7.88 -8.50
N ALA A 187 9.35 -7.88 -8.41
CA ALA A 187 8.64 -7.37 -7.23
C ALA A 187 9.03 -8.14 -5.96
N ALA A 188 9.10 -9.46 -6.05
CA ALA A 188 9.49 -10.32 -4.93
C ALA A 188 10.95 -10.09 -4.52
N SER A 189 11.85 -9.86 -5.47
CA SER A 189 13.24 -9.53 -5.19
C SER A 189 13.36 -8.21 -4.44
N VAL A 190 12.67 -7.16 -4.89
CA VAL A 190 12.63 -5.87 -4.18
C VAL A 190 12.05 -6.03 -2.77
N ALA A 191 10.92 -6.75 -2.65
CA ALA A 191 10.31 -7.01 -1.35
C ALA A 191 11.28 -7.72 -0.39
N LEU A 192 11.98 -8.74 -0.88
CA LEU A 192 12.94 -9.52 -0.10
C LEU A 192 14.07 -8.65 0.46
N HIS A 193 14.70 -7.83 -0.38
CA HIS A 193 15.74 -6.91 0.05
C HIS A 193 15.26 -5.92 1.12
N LEU A 194 14.08 -5.33 0.92
CA LEU A 194 13.49 -4.42 1.91
C LEU A 194 13.16 -5.12 3.24
N LEU A 195 12.64 -6.37 3.17
CA LEU A 195 12.31 -7.17 4.34
C LEU A 195 13.55 -7.63 5.12
N GLN A 196 14.68 -7.79 4.45
CA GLN A 196 15.98 -8.10 5.07
C GLN A 196 16.65 -6.88 5.69
N GLY A 197 16.09 -5.68 5.47
CA GLY A 197 16.61 -4.43 6.01
C GLY A 197 17.89 -3.97 5.31
N GLU A 198 18.09 -4.38 4.06
CA GLU A 198 19.23 -3.93 3.26
C GLU A 198 19.21 -2.41 3.05
N GLN A 199 20.40 -1.84 2.83
CA GLN A 199 20.50 -0.41 2.60
C GLN A 199 19.84 -0.05 1.26
N SER A 200 19.14 1.07 1.21
CA SER A 200 18.41 1.52 0.02
C SER A 200 19.31 1.66 -1.22
N ASP A 201 20.58 2.02 -1.02
CA ASP A 201 21.55 2.17 -2.12
C ASP A 201 21.93 0.83 -2.73
N ASP A 202 22.04 -0.23 -1.92
CA ASP A 202 22.32 -1.59 -2.41
C ASP A 202 21.12 -2.14 -3.20
N VAL A 203 19.91 -1.93 -2.68
CA VAL A 203 18.67 -2.32 -3.37
C VAL A 203 18.51 -1.52 -4.67
N TRP A 204 18.84 -0.23 -4.66
CA TRP A 204 18.83 0.60 -5.86
C TRP A 204 19.84 0.10 -6.91
N ALA A 205 21.06 -0.22 -6.51
CA ALA A 205 22.07 -0.79 -7.40
C ALA A 205 21.60 -2.13 -8.01
N TYR A 206 20.94 -2.98 -7.22
CA TYR A 206 20.33 -4.21 -7.72
C TYR A 206 19.25 -3.92 -8.75
N VAL A 207 18.27 -3.09 -8.43
CA VAL A 207 17.14 -2.75 -9.32
C VAL A 207 17.62 -2.14 -10.64
N THR A 208 18.63 -1.26 -10.60
CA THR A 208 19.18 -0.65 -11.83
C THR A 208 19.99 -1.63 -12.68
N ALA A 209 20.62 -2.63 -12.07
CA ALA A 209 21.41 -3.66 -12.79
C ALA A 209 20.56 -4.78 -13.38
N GLN A 210 19.46 -5.13 -12.73
CA GLN A 210 18.63 -6.31 -13.05
C GLN A 210 17.21 -5.95 -13.47
N GLY A 211 16.81 -4.67 -13.28
CA GLY A 211 15.43 -4.24 -13.42
C GLY A 211 14.89 -4.28 -14.86
N HIS A 212 13.57 -4.37 -14.95
CA HIS A 212 12.88 -4.40 -16.23
C HIS A 212 13.08 -3.10 -17.02
N PRO A 213 13.44 -3.15 -18.31
CA PRO A 213 13.77 -1.97 -19.10
C PRO A 213 12.68 -0.89 -19.15
N ASP A 214 11.40 -1.29 -19.10
CA ASP A 214 10.29 -0.34 -19.15
C ASP A 214 10.17 0.49 -17.88
N VAL A 215 10.39 -0.14 -16.71
CA VAL A 215 10.39 0.56 -15.43
C VAL A 215 11.59 1.49 -15.30
N LEU A 216 12.76 1.06 -15.78
CA LEU A 216 13.96 1.92 -15.83
C LEU A 216 13.75 3.10 -16.78
N ARG A 217 13.13 2.87 -17.95
CA ARG A 217 12.79 3.97 -18.88
C ARG A 217 11.81 4.97 -18.27
N ALA A 218 10.81 4.50 -17.55
CA ALA A 218 9.88 5.38 -16.83
C ALA A 218 10.60 6.24 -15.78
N TYR A 219 11.57 5.66 -15.07
CA TYR A 219 12.42 6.42 -14.15
C TYR A 219 13.26 7.47 -14.88
N GLU A 220 13.94 7.10 -15.97
CA GLU A 220 14.75 8.00 -16.80
C GLU A 220 13.89 9.11 -17.45
N ALA A 221 12.65 8.82 -17.79
CA ALA A 221 11.68 9.78 -18.30
C ALA A 221 11.15 10.76 -17.23
N GLY A 222 11.50 10.56 -15.95
CA GLY A 222 11.08 11.43 -14.86
C GLY A 222 9.65 11.17 -14.37
N GLU A 223 9.09 10.01 -14.68
CA GLU A 223 7.77 9.58 -14.16
C GLU A 223 7.80 9.36 -12.63
N TYR A 224 8.99 9.24 -12.06
CA TYR A 224 9.20 9.24 -10.61
C TYR A 224 9.73 10.59 -10.16
N PRO A 225 9.29 11.12 -9.01
CA PRO A 225 9.73 12.42 -8.54
C PRO A 225 11.26 12.49 -8.41
N PRO A 226 11.93 13.46 -9.08
CA PRO A 226 13.39 13.47 -9.23
C PRO A 226 14.18 13.77 -7.95
N ASN A 227 13.49 14.15 -6.87
CA ASN A 227 14.12 14.55 -5.60
C ASN A 227 13.80 13.61 -4.44
N GLN A 228 13.31 12.41 -4.74
CA GLN A 228 12.99 11.44 -3.68
C GLN A 228 14.25 10.68 -3.24
N PRO A 229 14.35 10.31 -1.95
CA PRO A 229 15.42 9.45 -1.47
C PRO A 229 15.43 8.10 -2.25
N PRO A 230 16.60 7.51 -2.51
CA PRO A 230 16.70 6.24 -3.26
C PRO A 230 15.76 5.14 -2.75
N GLY A 231 15.58 5.02 -1.43
CA GLY A 231 14.67 4.04 -0.84
C GLY A 231 13.21 4.19 -1.26
N VAL A 232 12.72 5.42 -1.43
CA VAL A 232 11.34 5.68 -1.90
C VAL A 232 11.21 5.29 -3.36
N THR A 233 12.19 5.64 -4.18
CA THR A 233 12.19 5.26 -5.60
C THR A 233 12.17 3.74 -5.76
N VAL A 234 12.96 3.01 -4.98
CA VAL A 234 12.96 1.54 -4.96
C VAL A 234 11.58 0.97 -4.58
N GLN A 235 10.94 1.52 -3.56
CA GLN A 235 9.60 1.09 -3.16
C GLN A 235 8.56 1.35 -4.27
N LEU A 236 8.59 2.51 -4.91
CA LEU A 236 7.69 2.84 -6.02
C LEU A 236 7.92 1.91 -7.22
N MET A 237 9.17 1.63 -7.58
CA MET A 237 9.50 0.68 -8.65
C MET A 237 9.02 -0.73 -8.32
N GLY A 238 9.29 -1.22 -7.12
CA GLY A 238 8.84 -2.53 -6.68
C GLY A 238 7.31 -2.65 -6.67
N TYR A 239 6.61 -1.61 -6.20
CA TYR A 239 5.16 -1.54 -6.28
C TYR A 239 4.67 -1.61 -7.73
N ARG A 240 5.28 -0.87 -8.65
CA ARG A 240 4.93 -0.90 -10.07
C ARG A 240 5.14 -2.29 -10.68
N TYR A 241 6.21 -2.99 -10.35
CA TYR A 241 6.41 -4.38 -10.76
C TYR A 241 5.27 -5.29 -10.26
N ALA A 242 4.90 -5.19 -9.00
CA ALA A 242 3.80 -5.98 -8.43
C ALA A 242 2.46 -5.66 -9.12
N PHE A 243 2.20 -4.39 -9.41
CA PHE A 243 1.00 -3.95 -10.11
C PHE A 243 0.94 -4.48 -11.54
N LEU A 244 2.04 -4.39 -12.30
CA LEU A 244 2.16 -4.94 -13.65
C LEU A 244 2.01 -6.46 -13.66
N ALA A 245 2.53 -7.15 -12.65
CA ALA A 245 2.35 -8.59 -12.50
C ALA A 245 0.89 -9.00 -12.31
N ALA A 246 0.10 -8.15 -11.63
CA ALA A 246 -1.32 -8.43 -11.36
C ALA A 246 -2.24 -8.05 -12.54
N TYR A 247 -1.98 -6.93 -13.21
CA TYR A 247 -2.93 -6.32 -14.15
C TYR A 247 -2.39 -6.16 -15.57
N GLY A 248 -1.07 -6.33 -15.80
CA GLY A 248 -0.43 -6.11 -17.09
C GLY A 248 -0.33 -4.63 -17.49
N ASP A 249 0.26 -4.36 -18.65
CA ASP A 249 0.52 -2.99 -19.14
C ASP A 249 -0.76 -2.19 -19.43
N SER A 250 -1.86 -2.85 -19.80
CA SER A 250 -3.13 -2.19 -20.14
C SER A 250 -3.80 -1.47 -18.98
N ALA A 251 -3.35 -1.70 -17.75
CA ALA A 251 -3.93 -1.07 -16.56
C ALA A 251 -3.55 0.41 -16.40
N PHE A 252 -2.52 0.89 -17.11
CA PHE A 252 -2.08 2.30 -17.10
C PHE A 252 -2.70 3.17 -18.19
N ASP A 253 -3.40 2.56 -19.19
CA ASP A 253 -3.98 3.30 -20.33
C ASP A 253 -5.30 4.02 -20.00
N HIS A 254 -5.74 4.05 -18.76
CA HIS A 254 -7.02 4.63 -18.34
C HIS A 254 -6.86 5.87 -17.43
N GLY A 255 -5.73 6.57 -17.53
CA GLY A 255 -5.48 7.84 -16.86
C GLY A 255 -5.83 9.07 -17.69
#